data_06b231cdea447a2663e1c8046ce56bd4
#
_entry.id   06b231cdea447a2663e1c8046ce56bd4
#
_cell.length_a   1.000
_cell.length_b   1.000
_cell.length_c   1.000
_cell.angle_alpha   90.00
_cell.angle_beta   90.00
_cell.angle_gamma   90.00
#
_symmetry.space_group_name_H-M   'P 1'
#
loop_
_entity.id
_entity.type
_entity.pdbx_description
1 polymer ?
#
loop_
_entity_poly.entity_id
_entity_poly.type
_entity_poly.pdbx_seq_one_letter_code
_entity_poly.pdbx_strand_id
1 'polypeptide(L)'
;MLQLEQEFNDEVYSIVREQAGRLRLGISQKRACFFLPAVLAEYEAMWPEIDLVVRDGNLFDLNKMLKNGELDLLVLNRTPETEAMETELLFQEELLLAVPVRHPLNEKSVYDPDSRYRRLSPEVLNGETLILHTPFQSTRKIEDQILSTYKVTPGRIRVIRSIETSVQMVAEGLGITFVREGYTRNFHYSKPVNYYTLDIEHHKRDVIVAYKKGDSLPEYMRAMVELLKTHGENLLNNK
;
A
#
# COMPACT_ATOMS: atom_id res chain seq x y z
N MET A 1 24.84 31.27 -29.85
CA MET A 1 23.85 32.07 -29.11
C MET A 1 22.76 31.22 -28.49
N LEU A 2 22.03 30.41 -29.27
CA LEU A 2 20.99 29.47 -28.75
C LEU A 2 21.51 28.47 -27.71
N GLN A 3 22.74 27.99 -27.84
CA GLN A 3 23.31 26.98 -26.91
C GLN A 3 23.70 27.62 -25.55
N LEU A 4 24.18 28.84 -25.57
CA LEU A 4 24.48 29.64 -24.35
C LEU A 4 23.19 30.05 -23.61
N GLU A 5 22.12 30.36 -24.35
CA GLU A 5 20.81 30.63 -23.75
C GLU A 5 20.22 29.39 -23.10
N GLN A 6 20.41 28.23 -23.72
CA GLN A 6 19.96 26.97 -23.18
C GLN A 6 20.74 26.58 -21.91
N GLU A 7 22.07 26.69 -21.96
CA GLU A 7 22.94 26.44 -20.79
C GLU A 7 22.64 27.42 -19.64
N PHE A 8 22.41 28.70 -19.94
CA PHE A 8 22.04 29.70 -18.94
C PHE A 8 20.64 29.42 -18.32
N ASN A 9 19.67 29.07 -19.15
CA ASN A 9 18.34 28.66 -18.66
C ASN A 9 18.42 27.42 -17.80
N ASP A 10 19.16 26.39 -18.20
CA ASP A 10 19.35 25.16 -17.43
C ASP A 10 20.05 25.44 -16.09
N GLU A 11 21.01 26.35 -16.07
CA GLU A 11 21.70 26.76 -14.85
C GLU A 11 20.80 27.60 -13.92
N VAL A 12 20.00 28.52 -14.47
CA VAL A 12 18.98 29.29 -13.73
C VAL A 12 17.90 28.35 -13.18
N TYR A 13 17.41 27.40 -13.97
CA TYR A 13 16.45 26.37 -13.52
C TYR A 13 17.03 25.50 -12.39
N SER A 14 18.32 25.14 -12.49
CA SER A 14 19.01 24.40 -11.43
C SER A 14 19.11 25.20 -10.12
N ILE A 15 19.49 26.46 -10.20
CA ILE A 15 19.59 27.36 -9.02
C ILE A 15 18.23 27.64 -8.40
N VAL A 16 17.18 27.86 -9.21
CA VAL A 16 15.82 28.06 -8.74
C VAL A 16 15.30 26.80 -8.05
N ARG A 17 15.56 25.60 -8.59
CA ARG A 17 15.21 24.31 -7.94
C ARG A 17 15.97 24.08 -6.64
N GLU A 18 17.26 24.42 -6.56
CA GLU A 18 18.02 24.35 -5.31
C GLU A 18 17.50 25.30 -4.23
N GLN A 19 16.95 26.47 -4.63
CA GLN A 19 16.35 27.45 -3.71
C GLN A 19 14.88 27.13 -3.37
N ALA A 20 14.14 26.47 -4.27
CA ALA A 20 12.73 26.15 -4.10
C ALA A 20 12.48 25.00 -3.13
N GLY A 21 13.41 24.06 -3.02
CA GLY A 21 13.36 22.93 -2.12
C GLY A 21 13.37 21.57 -2.81
N ARG A 22 13.61 20.54 -2.01
CA ARG A 22 13.61 19.13 -2.44
C ARG A 22 12.66 18.33 -1.57
N LEU A 23 11.88 17.44 -2.17
CA LEU A 23 11.02 16.49 -1.46
C LEU A 23 11.44 15.06 -1.82
N ARG A 24 11.86 14.29 -0.81
CA ARG A 24 12.24 12.87 -0.95
C ARG A 24 11.15 11.99 -0.35
N LEU A 25 10.35 11.37 -1.21
CA LEU A 25 9.21 10.55 -0.85
C LEU A 25 9.56 9.06 -0.95
N GLY A 26 9.45 8.33 0.17
CA GLY A 26 9.54 6.88 0.24
C GLY A 26 8.18 6.20 0.16
N ILE A 27 8.08 5.11 -0.60
CA ILE A 27 6.83 4.34 -0.70
C ILE A 27 7.14 2.89 -1.08
N SER A 28 6.34 1.91 -0.61
CA SER A 28 6.54 0.53 -1.04
C SER A 28 6.24 0.38 -2.54
N GLN A 29 7.07 -0.38 -3.27
CA GLN A 29 6.98 -0.57 -4.71
C GLN A 29 5.55 -0.88 -5.18
N LYS A 30 4.85 -1.78 -4.50
CA LYS A 30 3.49 -2.18 -4.88
C LYS A 30 2.48 -1.05 -4.74
N ARG A 31 2.57 -0.28 -3.65
CA ARG A 31 1.70 0.87 -3.44
C ARG A 31 1.98 1.98 -4.44
N ALA A 32 3.26 2.19 -4.79
CA ALA A 32 3.66 3.15 -5.81
C ALA A 32 2.95 2.91 -7.15
N CYS A 33 2.85 1.66 -7.60
CA CYS A 33 2.31 1.33 -8.92
C CYS A 33 0.91 1.89 -9.22
N PHE A 34 0.02 1.95 -8.24
CA PHE A 34 -1.38 2.35 -8.47
C PHE A 34 -1.81 3.60 -7.71
N PHE A 35 -1.03 4.02 -6.75
CA PHE A 35 -1.37 5.17 -5.91
C PHE A 35 -0.62 6.44 -6.35
N LEU A 36 0.67 6.30 -6.63
CA LEU A 36 1.56 7.42 -6.81
C LEU A 36 1.38 8.19 -8.14
N PRO A 37 1.11 7.57 -9.31
CA PRO A 37 1.07 8.31 -10.57
C PRO A 37 0.07 9.48 -10.58
N ALA A 38 -1.13 9.28 -10.02
CA ALA A 38 -2.14 10.34 -9.95
C ALA A 38 -1.73 11.45 -8.98
N VAL A 39 -1.16 11.09 -7.83
CA VAL A 39 -0.62 12.05 -6.85
C VAL A 39 0.49 12.90 -7.45
N LEU A 40 1.43 12.27 -8.17
CA LEU A 40 2.56 12.99 -8.77
C LEU A 40 2.12 13.96 -9.86
N ALA A 41 1.20 13.53 -10.74
CA ALA A 41 0.70 14.38 -11.80
C ALA A 41 0.07 15.68 -11.26
N GLU A 42 -0.67 15.61 -10.17
CA GLU A 42 -1.28 16.75 -9.52
C GLU A 42 -0.25 17.58 -8.75
N TYR A 43 0.66 16.92 -8.01
CA TYR A 43 1.70 17.59 -7.24
C TYR A 43 2.66 18.41 -8.12
N GLU A 44 3.17 17.81 -9.19
CA GLU A 44 4.10 18.50 -10.12
C GLU A 44 3.45 19.69 -10.85
N ALA A 45 2.13 19.62 -11.06
CA ALA A 45 1.39 20.75 -11.62
C ALA A 45 1.24 21.93 -10.62
N MET A 46 1.16 21.60 -9.31
CA MET A 46 1.04 22.61 -8.24
C MET A 46 2.40 23.19 -7.81
N TRP A 47 3.44 22.36 -7.84
CA TRP A 47 4.78 22.68 -7.35
C TRP A 47 5.86 22.31 -8.37
N PRO A 48 5.85 22.95 -9.57
CA PRO A 48 6.77 22.59 -10.66
C PRO A 48 8.25 22.89 -10.36
N GLU A 49 8.52 23.77 -9.39
CA GLU A 49 9.87 24.16 -8.96
C GLU A 49 10.48 23.18 -7.94
N ILE A 50 9.70 22.32 -7.31
CA ILE A 50 10.20 21.39 -6.30
C ILE A 50 10.90 20.21 -6.96
N ASP A 51 12.15 19.93 -6.54
CA ASP A 51 12.87 18.71 -6.94
C ASP A 51 12.29 17.49 -6.20
N LEU A 52 11.36 16.80 -6.85
CA LEU A 52 10.70 15.62 -6.29
C LEU A 52 11.48 14.35 -6.58
N VAL A 53 11.95 13.70 -5.52
CA VAL A 53 12.69 12.43 -5.60
C VAL A 53 11.86 11.31 -4.97
N VAL A 54 11.42 10.35 -5.78
CA VAL A 54 10.72 9.16 -5.30
C VAL A 54 11.70 8.01 -5.09
N ARG A 55 11.56 7.32 -3.96
CA ARG A 55 12.25 6.07 -3.65
C ARG A 55 11.21 4.99 -3.38
N ASP A 56 11.15 4.00 -4.25
CA ASP A 56 10.32 2.82 -4.05
C ASP A 56 11.19 1.62 -3.63
N GLY A 57 10.66 0.78 -2.75
CA GLY A 57 11.44 -0.35 -2.26
C GLY A 57 10.74 -1.17 -1.16
N ASN A 58 11.53 -1.96 -0.46
CA ASN A 58 11.05 -2.67 0.72
C ASN A 58 11.03 -1.74 1.95
N LEU A 59 10.11 -1.99 2.87
CA LEU A 59 9.91 -1.12 4.03
C LEU A 59 11.09 -1.08 5.00
N PHE A 60 11.91 -2.12 5.06
CA PHE A 60 13.07 -2.14 5.94
C PHE A 60 14.11 -1.10 5.50
N ASP A 61 14.45 -1.07 4.22
CA ASP A 61 15.39 -0.11 3.66
C ASP A 61 14.82 1.32 3.71
N LEU A 62 13.55 1.50 3.33
CA LEU A 62 12.91 2.81 3.38
C LEU A 62 12.83 3.39 4.80
N ASN A 63 12.53 2.57 5.81
CA ASN A 63 12.57 2.99 7.22
C ASN A 63 13.98 3.42 7.65
N LYS A 64 15.02 2.71 7.21
CA LYS A 64 16.41 3.09 7.47
C LYS A 64 16.74 4.43 6.81
N MET A 65 16.33 4.62 5.57
CA MET A 65 16.53 5.89 4.83
C MET A 65 15.83 7.06 5.53
N LEU A 66 14.59 6.89 6.00
CA LEU A 66 13.88 7.94 6.75
C LEU A 66 14.63 8.30 8.05
N LYS A 67 15.06 7.30 8.82
CA LYS A 67 15.84 7.52 10.07
C LYS A 67 17.16 8.24 9.82
N ASN A 68 17.82 7.95 8.70
CA ASN A 68 19.08 8.59 8.31
C ASN A 68 18.89 9.99 7.69
N GLY A 69 17.65 10.46 7.48
CA GLY A 69 17.37 11.72 6.81
C GLY A 69 17.60 11.69 5.30
N GLU A 70 17.59 10.51 4.69
CA GLU A 70 17.66 10.30 3.24
C GLU A 70 16.27 10.36 2.58
N LEU A 71 15.21 10.33 3.38
CA LEU A 71 13.82 10.58 3.03
C LEU A 71 13.25 11.67 3.93
N ASP A 72 12.30 12.43 3.41
CA ASP A 72 11.53 13.43 4.15
C ASP A 72 10.17 12.86 4.58
N LEU A 73 9.51 12.14 3.68
CA LEU A 73 8.23 11.49 3.90
C LEU A 73 8.31 10.01 3.54
N LEU A 74 7.61 9.15 4.30
CA LEU A 74 7.49 7.72 4.02
C LEU A 74 6.05 7.25 4.15
N VAL A 75 5.48 6.69 3.08
CA VAL A 75 4.14 6.09 3.08
C VAL A 75 4.23 4.61 3.43
N LEU A 76 3.58 4.21 4.53
CA LEU A 76 3.61 2.83 5.04
C LEU A 76 2.33 2.49 5.82
N ASN A 77 2.19 1.22 6.20
CA ASN A 77 1.18 0.86 7.19
C ASN A 77 1.72 1.15 8.60
N ARG A 78 0.84 1.58 9.51
CA ARG A 78 1.20 1.80 10.92
C ARG A 78 1.71 0.51 11.54
N THR A 79 2.84 0.62 12.25
CA THR A 79 3.47 -0.46 13.00
C THR A 79 4.01 0.09 14.33
N PRO A 80 4.35 -0.74 15.32
CA PRO A 80 4.97 -0.26 16.55
C PRO A 80 6.24 0.59 16.32
N GLU A 81 7.02 0.26 15.29
CA GLU A 81 8.23 1.00 14.95
C GLU A 81 7.96 2.45 14.50
N THR A 82 6.72 2.76 14.08
CA THR A 82 6.33 4.12 13.68
C THR A 82 6.04 5.05 14.88
N GLU A 83 5.94 4.54 16.10
CA GLU A 83 5.72 5.35 17.32
C GLU A 83 6.86 6.33 17.60
N ALA A 84 8.06 6.03 17.10
CA ALA A 84 9.24 6.92 17.22
C ALA A 84 9.25 8.08 16.21
N MET A 85 8.26 8.16 15.33
CA MET A 85 8.13 9.14 14.23
C MET A 85 6.91 10.02 14.45
N GLU A 86 6.86 11.18 13.79
CA GLU A 86 5.58 11.86 13.56
C GLU A 86 4.83 11.13 12.45
N THR A 87 3.51 11.00 12.63
CA THR A 87 2.70 10.27 11.65
C THR A 87 1.36 10.94 11.43
N GLU A 88 0.90 10.99 10.19
CA GLU A 88 -0.46 11.40 9.86
C GLU A 88 -1.19 10.26 9.15
N LEU A 89 -2.45 10.05 9.52
CA LEU A 89 -3.32 9.08 8.88
C LEU A 89 -3.66 9.55 7.46
N LEU A 90 -3.43 8.69 6.48
CA LEU A 90 -3.86 8.92 5.10
C LEU A 90 -5.24 8.29 4.86
N PHE A 91 -5.35 6.99 5.11
CA PHE A 91 -6.61 6.24 5.00
C PHE A 91 -6.50 4.89 5.74
N GLN A 92 -7.63 4.20 5.87
CA GLN A 92 -7.67 2.84 6.41
C GLN A 92 -8.00 1.85 5.29
N GLU A 93 -7.28 0.75 5.19
CA GLU A 93 -7.53 -0.33 4.25
C GLU A 93 -7.84 -1.64 4.97
N GLU A 94 -8.69 -2.46 4.39
CA GLU A 94 -9.04 -3.78 4.91
C GLU A 94 -8.07 -4.86 4.41
N LEU A 95 -7.86 -5.90 5.23
CA LEU A 95 -7.26 -7.15 4.78
C LEU A 95 -8.38 -8.06 4.29
N LEU A 96 -8.33 -8.44 3.04
CA LEU A 96 -9.34 -9.24 2.38
C LEU A 96 -8.83 -10.65 2.09
N LEU A 97 -9.74 -11.60 2.05
CA LEU A 97 -9.54 -12.93 1.51
C LEU A 97 -10.03 -12.96 0.06
N ALA A 98 -9.15 -13.28 -0.88
CA ALA A 98 -9.49 -13.50 -2.28
C ALA A 98 -9.87 -14.97 -2.48
N VAL A 99 -11.05 -15.21 -3.05
CA VAL A 99 -11.68 -16.54 -3.20
C VAL A 99 -12.15 -16.72 -4.64
N PRO A 100 -11.91 -17.88 -5.28
CA PRO A 100 -12.43 -18.14 -6.62
C PRO A 100 -13.97 -18.03 -6.66
N VAL A 101 -14.53 -17.48 -7.74
CA VAL A 101 -15.98 -17.25 -7.85
C VAL A 101 -16.82 -18.53 -7.68
N ARG A 102 -16.28 -19.68 -8.09
CA ARG A 102 -16.97 -20.98 -7.98
C ARG A 102 -16.61 -21.78 -6.73
N HIS A 103 -15.91 -21.17 -5.77
CA HIS A 103 -15.48 -21.86 -4.56
C HIS A 103 -16.64 -22.01 -3.56
N PRO A 104 -16.80 -23.16 -2.87
CA PRO A 104 -17.90 -23.39 -1.91
C PRO A 104 -17.91 -22.40 -0.74
N LEU A 105 -16.78 -21.78 -0.40
CA LEU A 105 -16.70 -20.75 0.65
C LEU A 105 -17.59 -19.53 0.38
N ASN A 106 -17.92 -19.25 -0.87
CA ASN A 106 -18.78 -18.12 -1.21
C ASN A 106 -20.17 -18.23 -0.54
N GLU A 107 -20.67 -19.45 -0.35
CA GLU A 107 -21.99 -19.71 0.28
C GLU A 107 -21.95 -19.52 1.81
N LYS A 108 -20.77 -19.57 2.43
CA LYS A 108 -20.57 -19.39 3.87
C LYS A 108 -20.44 -17.93 4.30
N SER A 109 -20.41 -17.02 3.35
CA SER A 109 -20.23 -15.59 3.64
C SER A 109 -21.50 -14.96 4.21
N VAL A 110 -21.35 -14.08 5.20
CA VAL A 110 -22.45 -13.34 5.82
C VAL A 110 -22.34 -11.84 5.48
N TYR A 111 -23.48 -11.13 5.54
CA TYR A 111 -23.49 -9.68 5.36
C TYR A 111 -22.78 -9.01 6.54
N ASP A 112 -21.97 -8.00 6.25
CA ASP A 112 -21.29 -7.16 7.24
C ASP A 112 -21.75 -5.71 7.06
N PRO A 113 -22.50 -5.13 8.03
CA PRO A 113 -22.98 -3.76 7.94
C PRO A 113 -21.86 -2.72 8.02
N ASP A 114 -20.71 -3.06 8.58
CA ASP A 114 -19.56 -2.17 8.83
C ASP A 114 -18.50 -2.25 7.72
N SER A 115 -18.73 -3.10 6.72
CA SER A 115 -17.82 -3.27 5.56
C SER A 115 -18.59 -3.29 4.24
N ARG A 116 -17.92 -2.87 3.18
CA ARG A 116 -18.41 -3.03 1.80
C ARG A 116 -18.31 -4.46 1.29
N TYR A 117 -17.60 -5.33 2.00
CA TYR A 117 -17.40 -6.73 1.69
C TYR A 117 -18.21 -7.62 2.61
N ARG A 118 -18.68 -8.75 2.09
CA ARG A 118 -19.25 -9.80 2.93
C ARG A 118 -18.12 -10.42 3.76
N ARG A 119 -18.48 -11.00 4.91
CA ARG A 119 -17.53 -11.52 5.91
C ARG A 119 -17.55 -13.05 5.94
N LEU A 120 -16.38 -13.62 6.16
CA LEU A 120 -16.17 -15.04 6.42
C LEU A 120 -15.55 -15.24 7.82
N SER A 121 -15.90 -16.33 8.47
CA SER A 121 -15.23 -16.77 9.71
C SER A 121 -13.84 -17.34 9.40
N PRO A 122 -12.81 -17.11 10.23
CA PRO A 122 -11.47 -17.64 10.00
C PRO A 122 -11.39 -19.16 9.90
N GLU A 123 -12.28 -19.87 10.58
CA GLU A 123 -12.32 -21.34 10.59
C GLU A 123 -12.61 -21.94 9.20
N VAL A 124 -13.18 -21.15 8.27
CA VAL A 124 -13.40 -21.62 6.90
C VAL A 124 -12.10 -21.93 6.16
N LEU A 125 -10.97 -21.42 6.65
CA LEU A 125 -9.64 -21.64 6.08
C LEU A 125 -9.10 -23.07 6.39
N ASN A 126 -9.72 -23.79 7.32
CA ASN A 126 -9.31 -25.16 7.65
C ASN A 126 -9.48 -26.10 6.45
N GLY A 127 -8.44 -26.87 6.16
CA GLY A 127 -8.44 -27.81 5.04
C GLY A 127 -8.24 -27.17 3.66
N GLU A 128 -8.25 -25.85 3.55
CA GLU A 128 -8.13 -25.14 2.28
C GLU A 128 -6.68 -25.08 1.77
N THR A 129 -6.53 -24.89 0.46
CA THR A 129 -5.23 -24.54 -0.12
C THR A 129 -4.99 -23.05 0.02
N LEU A 130 -4.04 -22.66 0.88
CA LEU A 130 -3.66 -21.26 1.06
C LEU A 130 -2.45 -20.90 0.20
N ILE A 131 -2.55 -19.76 -0.47
CA ILE A 131 -1.45 -19.13 -1.19
C ILE A 131 -0.97 -17.99 -0.29
N LEU A 132 0.12 -18.21 0.43
CA LEU A 132 0.68 -17.25 1.40
C LEU A 132 1.87 -16.50 0.81
N HIS A 133 2.16 -15.35 1.38
CA HIS A 133 3.30 -14.52 0.98
C HIS A 133 4.62 -15.04 1.59
N THR A 134 5.74 -14.53 1.07
CA THR A 134 7.07 -14.91 1.58
C THR A 134 7.31 -14.33 2.99
N PRO A 135 8.14 -14.97 3.85
CA PRO A 135 8.29 -14.62 5.27
C PRO A 135 8.71 -13.17 5.56
N PHE A 136 9.35 -12.49 4.61
CA PHE A 136 9.83 -11.11 4.80
C PHE A 136 8.81 -10.03 4.42
N GLN A 137 7.62 -10.41 3.96
CA GLN A 137 6.56 -9.46 3.61
C GLN A 137 5.70 -9.14 4.83
N SER A 138 5.29 -7.87 4.96
CA SER A 138 4.43 -7.42 6.07
C SER A 138 3.09 -8.16 6.11
N THR A 139 2.54 -8.53 4.96
CA THR A 139 1.31 -9.33 4.85
C THR A 139 1.50 -10.71 5.44
N ARG A 140 2.66 -11.37 5.24
CA ARG A 140 2.93 -12.70 5.79
C ARG A 140 2.88 -12.74 7.32
N LYS A 141 3.40 -11.73 8.00
CA LYS A 141 3.31 -11.66 9.46
C LYS A 141 1.86 -11.69 9.95
N ILE A 142 0.96 -11.04 9.22
CA ILE A 142 -0.46 -11.01 9.55
C ILE A 142 -1.12 -12.35 9.23
N GLU A 143 -0.79 -12.96 8.10
CA GLU A 143 -1.24 -14.30 7.72
C GLU A 143 -0.89 -15.31 8.81
N ASP A 144 0.37 -15.36 9.23
CA ASP A 144 0.84 -16.27 10.29
C ASP A 144 0.13 -15.98 11.63
N GLN A 145 -0.10 -14.71 11.97
CA GLN A 145 -0.85 -14.32 13.15
C GLN A 145 -2.30 -14.81 13.11
N ILE A 146 -2.99 -14.68 11.97
CA ILE A 146 -4.36 -15.18 11.79
C ILE A 146 -4.38 -16.69 11.95
N LEU A 147 -3.50 -17.42 11.23
CA LEU A 147 -3.44 -18.87 11.31
C LEU A 147 -3.21 -19.37 12.73
N SER A 148 -2.31 -18.72 13.48
CA SER A 148 -2.01 -19.11 14.87
C SER A 148 -3.13 -18.75 15.84
N THR A 149 -3.66 -17.53 15.78
CA THR A 149 -4.70 -17.03 16.71
C THR A 149 -5.98 -17.83 16.59
N TYR A 150 -6.40 -18.11 15.36
CA TYR A 150 -7.64 -18.86 15.09
C TYR A 150 -7.42 -20.37 14.90
N LYS A 151 -6.19 -20.85 15.20
CA LYS A 151 -5.81 -22.27 15.13
C LYS A 151 -6.17 -22.91 13.79
N VAL A 152 -5.98 -22.18 12.70
CA VAL A 152 -6.26 -22.64 11.35
C VAL A 152 -5.21 -23.67 10.91
N THR A 153 -5.68 -24.81 10.41
CA THR A 153 -4.84 -25.86 9.82
C THR A 153 -5.13 -25.96 8.32
N PRO A 154 -4.33 -25.31 7.45
CA PRO A 154 -4.50 -25.39 6.00
C PRO A 154 -4.27 -26.82 5.50
N GLY A 155 -5.02 -27.24 4.48
CA GLY A 155 -4.79 -28.52 3.80
C GLY A 155 -3.53 -28.52 2.95
N ARG A 156 -3.20 -27.36 2.37
CA ARG A 156 -1.96 -27.13 1.60
C ARG A 156 -1.53 -25.68 1.71
N ILE A 157 -0.22 -25.43 1.73
CA ILE A 157 0.36 -24.09 1.64
C ILE A 157 1.21 -23.99 0.37
N ARG A 158 1.01 -22.91 -0.40
CA ARG A 158 1.87 -22.46 -1.48
C ARG A 158 2.47 -21.11 -1.08
N VAL A 159 3.75 -20.87 -1.33
CA VAL A 159 4.41 -19.62 -0.98
C VAL A 159 4.75 -18.87 -2.26
N ILE A 160 4.17 -17.68 -2.42
CA ILE A 160 4.32 -16.84 -3.62
C ILE A 160 4.71 -15.41 -3.19
N ARG A 161 5.72 -14.84 -3.83
CA ARG A 161 6.19 -13.48 -3.52
C ARG A 161 5.31 -12.39 -4.12
N SER A 162 4.83 -12.58 -5.34
CA SER A 162 4.02 -11.58 -6.04
C SER A 162 2.56 -11.67 -5.62
N ILE A 163 2.01 -10.55 -5.14
CA ILE A 163 0.58 -10.44 -4.78
C ILE A 163 -0.29 -10.67 -6.02
N GLU A 164 0.09 -10.10 -7.16
CA GLU A 164 -0.62 -10.24 -8.43
C GLU A 164 -0.68 -11.71 -8.85
N THR A 165 0.47 -12.41 -8.77
CA THR A 165 0.53 -13.83 -9.07
C THR A 165 -0.35 -14.65 -8.14
N SER A 166 -0.36 -14.32 -6.83
CA SER A 166 -1.21 -15.00 -5.85
C SER A 166 -2.69 -14.86 -6.19
N VAL A 167 -3.16 -13.64 -6.51
CA VAL A 167 -4.57 -13.42 -6.88
C VAL A 167 -4.89 -14.01 -8.25
N GLN A 168 -3.96 -13.97 -9.22
CA GLN A 168 -4.14 -14.65 -10.51
C GLN A 168 -4.29 -16.19 -10.34
N MET A 169 -3.54 -16.79 -9.40
CA MET A 169 -3.72 -18.20 -9.05
C MET A 169 -5.08 -18.47 -8.42
N VAL A 170 -5.60 -17.54 -7.60
CA VAL A 170 -6.98 -17.61 -7.10
C VAL A 170 -7.97 -17.57 -8.25
N ALA A 171 -7.80 -16.65 -9.20
CA ALA A 171 -8.65 -16.55 -10.40
C ALA A 171 -8.70 -17.88 -11.19
N GLU A 172 -7.60 -18.63 -11.19
CA GLU A 172 -7.52 -19.97 -11.81
C GLU A 172 -8.02 -21.12 -10.90
N GLY A 173 -8.49 -20.84 -9.69
CA GLY A 173 -9.01 -21.85 -8.77
C GLY A 173 -7.95 -22.67 -8.04
N LEU A 174 -6.71 -22.17 -7.96
CA LEU A 174 -5.58 -22.91 -7.38
C LEU A 174 -5.45 -22.77 -5.85
N GLY A 175 -6.36 -22.04 -5.21
CA GLY A 175 -6.40 -21.81 -3.77
C GLY A 175 -7.01 -20.45 -3.44
N ILE A 176 -6.83 -20.02 -2.21
CA ILE A 176 -7.27 -18.73 -1.68
C ILE A 176 -6.09 -17.95 -1.11
N THR A 177 -6.13 -16.64 -1.10
CA THR A 177 -5.02 -15.79 -0.64
C THR A 177 -5.50 -14.57 0.11
N PHE A 178 -4.64 -14.02 0.94
CA PHE A 178 -4.88 -12.72 1.57
C PHE A 178 -4.39 -11.59 0.65
N VAL A 179 -5.13 -10.51 0.63
CA VAL A 179 -4.77 -9.32 -0.16
C VAL A 179 -5.26 -8.06 0.54
N ARG A 180 -4.51 -6.98 0.46
CA ARG A 180 -5.00 -5.70 0.97
C ARG A 180 -5.94 -5.06 -0.03
N GLU A 181 -6.96 -4.39 0.48
CA GLU A 181 -8.01 -3.76 -0.31
C GLU A 181 -7.45 -2.86 -1.42
N GLY A 182 -6.45 -2.03 -1.13
CA GLY A 182 -5.83 -1.15 -2.12
C GLY A 182 -5.25 -1.85 -3.34
N TYR A 183 -4.97 -3.17 -3.26
CA TYR A 183 -4.44 -3.95 -4.39
C TYR A 183 -5.52 -4.63 -5.24
N THR A 184 -6.79 -4.62 -4.81
CA THR A 184 -7.84 -5.38 -5.52
C THR A 184 -8.39 -4.68 -6.74
N ARG A 185 -8.22 -3.36 -6.84
CA ARG A 185 -8.91 -2.53 -7.83
C ARG A 185 -8.15 -2.28 -9.12
N ASN A 186 -6.83 -2.35 -9.07
CA ASN A 186 -5.97 -1.96 -10.18
C ASN A 186 -5.36 -3.14 -10.93
N PHE A 187 -5.75 -4.36 -10.59
CA PHE A 187 -5.30 -5.56 -11.30
C PHE A 187 -6.40 -6.14 -12.17
N HIS A 188 -6.05 -6.45 -13.41
CA HIS A 188 -6.92 -7.17 -14.32
C HIS A 188 -6.54 -8.65 -14.28
N TYR A 189 -7.48 -9.47 -13.87
CA TYR A 189 -7.30 -10.92 -13.78
C TYR A 189 -7.99 -11.64 -14.92
N SER A 190 -7.49 -12.84 -15.28
CA SER A 190 -8.06 -13.68 -16.33
C SER A 190 -9.51 -14.07 -16.07
N LYS A 191 -9.89 -14.21 -14.81
CA LYS A 191 -11.23 -14.55 -14.34
C LYS A 191 -11.59 -13.71 -13.11
N PRO A 192 -12.87 -13.47 -12.84
CA PRO A 192 -13.29 -12.73 -11.66
C PRO A 192 -12.93 -13.46 -10.37
N VAL A 193 -12.70 -12.67 -9.31
CA VAL A 193 -12.38 -13.12 -7.96
C VAL A 193 -13.32 -12.44 -6.99
N ASN A 194 -13.82 -13.18 -6.01
CA ASN A 194 -14.59 -12.62 -4.92
C ASN A 194 -13.67 -12.23 -3.76
N TYR A 195 -14.03 -11.15 -3.08
CA TYR A 195 -13.28 -10.63 -1.93
C TYR A 195 -14.17 -10.60 -0.69
N TYR A 196 -13.62 -11.01 0.43
CA TYR A 196 -14.30 -11.09 1.72
C TYR A 196 -13.43 -10.52 2.83
N THR A 197 -14.04 -9.86 3.80
CA THR A 197 -13.39 -9.64 5.09
C THR A 197 -13.38 -10.94 5.90
N LEU A 198 -12.49 -11.01 6.88
CA LEU A 198 -12.52 -12.07 7.90
C LEU A 198 -13.04 -11.50 9.22
N ASP A 199 -13.75 -12.33 9.98
CA ASP A 199 -14.21 -12.02 11.34
C ASP A 199 -13.02 -12.12 12.30
N ILE A 200 -12.14 -11.15 12.23
CA ILE A 200 -10.91 -11.06 13.02
C ILE A 200 -10.77 -9.67 13.65
N GLU A 201 -10.15 -9.62 14.81
CA GLU A 201 -9.74 -8.35 15.40
C GLU A 201 -8.73 -7.64 14.49
N HIS A 202 -8.87 -6.31 14.38
CA HIS A 202 -7.94 -5.47 13.63
C HIS A 202 -7.78 -5.82 12.14
N HIS A 203 -8.89 -6.18 11.46
CA HIS A 203 -8.91 -6.39 10.01
C HIS A 203 -8.58 -5.12 9.21
N LYS A 204 -8.85 -3.94 9.78
CA LYS A 204 -8.47 -2.62 9.21
C LYS A 204 -7.07 -2.25 9.63
N ARG A 205 -6.35 -1.60 8.73
CA ARG A 205 -4.99 -1.10 8.97
C ARG A 205 -4.88 0.33 8.49
N ASP A 206 -4.27 1.16 9.34
CA ASP A 206 -3.93 2.53 8.98
C ASP A 206 -2.81 2.54 7.95
N VAL A 207 -3.04 3.26 6.87
CA VAL A 207 -1.99 3.73 5.96
C VAL A 207 -1.66 5.15 6.38
N ILE A 208 -0.40 5.39 6.68
CA ILE A 208 0.10 6.65 7.23
C ILE A 208 1.21 7.20 6.35
N VAL A 209 1.42 8.49 6.44
CA VAL A 209 2.70 9.10 6.12
C VAL A 209 3.47 9.30 7.43
N ALA A 210 4.76 8.94 7.41
CA ALA A 210 5.67 9.14 8.54
C ALA A 210 6.80 10.08 8.13
N TYR A 211 7.23 10.92 9.08
CA TYR A 211 8.35 11.84 8.93
C TYR A 211 9.09 12.00 10.26
N LYS A 212 10.23 12.67 10.23
CA LYS A 212 11.09 12.81 11.41
C LYS A 212 10.38 13.62 12.51
N LYS A 213 10.51 13.19 13.74
CA LYS A 213 9.90 13.82 14.92
C LYS A 213 10.49 15.22 15.16
N GLY A 214 9.59 16.19 15.40
CA GLY A 214 9.96 17.59 15.69
C GLY A 214 10.12 18.46 14.45
N ASP A 215 9.99 17.91 13.23
CA ASP A 215 10.02 18.70 12.00
C ASP A 215 8.65 19.36 11.75
N SER A 216 8.66 20.65 11.48
CA SER A 216 7.49 21.33 10.91
C SER A 216 7.55 21.17 9.39
N LEU A 217 6.50 20.57 8.80
CA LEU A 217 6.46 20.35 7.35
C LEU A 217 6.31 21.70 6.61
N PRO A 218 7.24 22.05 5.69
CA PRO A 218 7.04 23.13 4.75
C PRO A 218 5.76 22.97 3.94
N GLU A 219 5.26 24.05 3.36
CA GLU A 219 3.98 24.06 2.64
C GLU A 219 3.92 23.04 1.49
N TYR A 220 4.98 22.93 0.71
CA TYR A 220 5.06 21.95 -0.38
C TYR A 220 5.04 20.48 0.12
N MET A 221 5.59 20.17 1.29
CA MET A 221 5.51 18.85 1.87
C MET A 221 4.10 18.56 2.43
N ARG A 222 3.46 19.56 3.03
CA ARG A 222 2.10 19.47 3.51
C ARG A 222 1.11 19.25 2.36
N ALA A 223 1.31 19.95 1.23
CA ALA A 223 0.53 19.72 0.02
C ALA A 223 0.64 18.27 -0.47
N MET A 224 1.83 17.67 -0.44
CA MET A 224 2.01 16.25 -0.76
C MET A 224 1.22 15.34 0.18
N VAL A 225 1.23 15.62 1.49
CA VAL A 225 0.47 14.84 2.47
C VAL A 225 -1.03 14.91 2.21
N GLU A 226 -1.57 16.09 1.89
CA GLU A 226 -2.99 16.26 1.59
C GLU A 226 -3.40 15.57 0.28
N LEU A 227 -2.55 15.61 -0.75
CA LEU A 227 -2.78 14.84 -1.98
C LEU A 227 -2.77 13.33 -1.73
N LEU A 228 -1.82 12.85 -0.93
CA LEU A 228 -1.76 11.45 -0.54
C LEU A 228 -3.03 11.00 0.22
N LYS A 229 -3.62 11.84 1.08
CA LYS A 229 -4.90 11.57 1.75
C LYS A 229 -6.04 11.48 0.73
N THR A 230 -6.22 12.53 -0.05
CA THR A 230 -7.31 12.65 -1.03
C THR A 230 -7.32 11.49 -2.01
N HIS A 231 -6.16 11.19 -2.61
CA HIS A 231 -6.05 10.07 -3.54
C HIS A 231 -6.18 8.70 -2.86
N GLY A 232 -5.74 8.58 -1.60
CA GLY A 232 -5.90 7.36 -0.82
C GLY A 232 -7.36 7.04 -0.52
N GLU A 233 -8.15 8.03 -0.10
CA GLU A 233 -9.58 7.89 0.12
C GLU A 233 -10.32 7.59 -1.18
N ASN A 234 -9.97 8.28 -2.28
CA ASN A 234 -10.55 8.05 -3.60
C ASN A 234 -10.24 6.64 -4.12
N LEU A 235 -9.03 6.13 -3.86
CA LEU A 235 -8.66 4.75 -4.22
C LEU A 235 -9.63 3.72 -3.64
N LEU A 236 -10.10 3.94 -2.42
CA LEU A 236 -11.03 3.03 -1.75
C LEU A 236 -12.51 3.32 -2.09
N ASN A 237 -12.88 4.56 -2.42
CA ASN A 237 -14.26 4.99 -2.63
C ASN A 237 -14.73 4.85 -4.09
N ASN A 238 -13.85 4.88 -5.07
CA ASN A 238 -14.24 4.67 -6.49
C ASN A 238 -14.66 3.22 -6.72
N LYS A 239 -15.95 3.06 -7.11
CA LYS A 239 -16.57 1.77 -7.49
C LYS A 239 -16.08 1.28 -8.84
#